data_90a50c61e5a09fcad8b0b330bfab4bcc
#
_entry.id   90a50c61e5a09fcad8b0b330bfab4bcc
#
_cell.length_a   1.000
_cell.length_b   1.000
_cell.length_c   1.000
_cell.angle_alpha   90.00
_cell.angle_beta   90.00
_cell.angle_gamma   90.00
#
_symmetry.space_group_name_H-M   'P 1'
#
loop_
_entity.id
_entity.type
_entity.pdbx_description
1 polymer ?
#
loop_
_entity_poly.entity_id
_entity_poly.type
_entity_poly.pdbx_seq_one_letter_code
_entity_poly.pdbx_strand_id
1 'polypeptide(L)'
;MDDVDGVDGVDGVKGTDGTDGAAGTDGVDDVRRSSDHGPLAGFTVGVTAARRADELGALLQRRGAVVLHAPALRIVPLADDSELMAATKRIVAQAPDVVVATTAIGFRGWIEAAEGWGLGDDLLARLRGVELLARGPKVKGAVRAAGLTERWSPSSESMAEVLDRLLEQGVEGRRIAVQLHGEPLPGFVEALRQGGAEVVGVPVYRWLPPEDIGPVDRMLDAAVSRGVDALTFTSAPAAVSLLGRAEERGMLPELLAAFGHDVLPACVGPVTAVPLQARGVDTVQPERFRLGPLVQLLCRELPARARALPVAGYRLEIRGHAVLVDGELRAVPPAGMSLLRALARRPGWVVPRAELLRALPGTGRDEHAVETAMARLRTSLGTPKLIQTVVKRGYRLALDPATDAKYTDTDDTAGGAGGAGG
;
A
#
# COMPACT_ATOMS: atom_id res chain seq x y z
N MET A 1 22.29 58.15 12.81
CA MET A 1 23.26 58.76 11.90
C MET A 1 23.13 57.94 10.65
N ASP A 2 22.26 58.34 9.98
CA ASP A 2 22.12 59.13 8.73
C ASP A 2 22.06 58.15 7.55
N ASP A 3 20.90 57.96 6.97
CA ASP A 3 20.24 58.79 5.95
C ASP A 3 21.03 58.69 4.60
N VAL A 4 20.50 58.52 3.41
CA VAL A 4 19.32 59.09 2.74
C VAL A 4 19.33 58.56 1.28
N ASP A 5 18.12 58.29 0.73
CA ASP A 5 17.54 58.66 -0.58
C ASP A 5 18.34 58.40 -1.88
N GLY A 6 17.67 58.04 -2.92
CA GLY A 6 16.59 58.55 -3.74
C GLY A 6 16.62 57.92 -5.14
N VAL A 7 15.55 57.56 -5.66
CA VAL A 7 14.55 58.25 -6.47
C VAL A 7 14.88 58.38 -8.00
N ASP A 8 13.86 58.00 -8.79
CA ASP A 8 13.45 58.40 -10.17
C ASP A 8 14.23 57.83 -11.36
N GLY A 9 13.58 57.49 -12.46
CA GLY A 9 12.37 57.82 -13.16
C GLY A 9 12.34 57.09 -14.52
N VAL A 10 11.21 56.68 -14.92
CA VAL A 10 10.23 57.13 -15.93
C VAL A 10 10.67 57.09 -17.42
N ASP A 11 9.67 56.64 -18.20
CA ASP A 11 9.38 56.73 -19.65
C ASP A 11 9.79 55.50 -20.48
N GLY A 12 8.90 54.75 -21.09
CA GLY A 12 7.71 55.07 -21.91
C GLY A 12 8.06 55.02 -23.38
N VAL A 13 7.48 54.06 -24.14
CA VAL A 13 6.98 54.32 -25.52
C VAL A 13 6.24 53.09 -26.07
N LYS A 14 5.14 53.40 -26.72
CA LYS A 14 4.09 52.65 -27.42
C LYS A 14 4.51 51.99 -28.74
N GLY A 15 3.66 51.00 -29.10
CA GLY A 15 3.17 50.78 -30.49
C GLY A 15 3.72 49.49 -31.08
N THR A 16 3.06 48.68 -31.82
CA THR A 16 1.78 48.60 -32.55
C THR A 16 1.66 47.19 -33.11
N ASP A 17 0.42 46.72 -33.18
CA ASP A 17 -0.21 45.78 -34.12
C ASP A 17 0.59 44.73 -34.91
N GLY A 18 0.05 43.52 -34.89
CA GLY A 18 0.30 42.47 -35.89
C GLY A 18 -0.50 41.18 -35.58
N THR A 19 -1.64 41.10 -36.21
CA THR A 19 -2.62 39.99 -36.25
C THR A 19 -2.05 38.67 -36.75
N ASP A 20 -2.80 37.60 -36.35
CA ASP A 20 -3.06 36.33 -37.00
C ASP A 20 -2.25 35.08 -36.59
N GLY A 21 -3.02 34.08 -36.17
CA GLY A 21 -2.58 32.70 -36.12
C GLY A 21 -3.28 31.86 -35.04
N ALA A 22 -4.60 31.69 -35.19
CA ALA A 22 -5.32 30.65 -34.39
C ALA A 22 -4.87 29.27 -34.81
N ALA A 23 -4.33 28.48 -33.88
CA ALA A 23 -4.30 27.03 -33.99
C ALA A 23 -4.26 26.40 -32.58
N GLY A 24 -5.38 25.86 -32.19
CA GLY A 24 -5.58 24.62 -31.38
C GLY A 24 -4.66 24.37 -30.17
N THR A 25 -5.11 24.81 -28.98
CA THR A 25 -4.65 24.29 -27.72
C THR A 25 -5.82 23.82 -26.88
N ASP A 26 -6.59 22.85 -27.43
CA ASP A 26 -7.71 22.20 -26.70
C ASP A 26 -7.31 21.01 -25.83
N GLY A 27 -6.03 20.82 -25.53
CA GLY A 27 -5.55 19.66 -24.80
C GLY A 27 -5.01 19.91 -23.39
N VAL A 28 -4.88 21.16 -22.96
CA VAL A 28 -4.16 21.48 -21.69
C VAL A 28 -5.08 22.02 -20.58
N ASP A 29 -6.30 22.44 -20.91
CA ASP A 29 -7.24 22.99 -19.92
C ASP A 29 -8.10 21.96 -19.20
N ASP A 30 -8.15 20.69 -19.66
CA ASP A 30 -8.93 19.63 -19.00
C ASP A 30 -8.24 19.06 -17.75
N VAL A 31 -6.93 19.30 -17.57
CA VAL A 31 -6.17 18.86 -16.39
C VAL A 31 -6.34 19.80 -15.18
N ARG A 32 -6.82 21.01 -15.37
CA ARG A 32 -6.91 22.04 -14.30
C ARG A 32 -8.26 22.14 -13.58
N ARG A 33 -9.31 21.44 -14.04
CA ARG A 33 -10.61 21.39 -13.32
C ARG A 33 -10.75 20.23 -12.36
N SER A 34 -9.76 19.37 -12.23
CA SER A 34 -9.76 18.26 -11.27
C SER A 34 -9.18 18.74 -9.95
N SER A 35 -10.10 19.20 -9.08
CA SER A 35 -10.01 18.84 -7.68
C SER A 35 -9.57 19.85 -6.64
N ASP A 36 -10.57 20.38 -6.00
CA ASP A 36 -10.53 20.73 -4.58
C ASP A 36 -10.39 19.50 -3.65
N HIS A 37 -10.55 18.25 -4.18
CA HIS A 37 -10.77 17.06 -3.36
C HIS A 37 -9.57 16.11 -3.21
N GLY A 38 -8.47 16.33 -3.92
CA GLY A 38 -7.32 15.42 -3.94
C GLY A 38 -7.54 14.14 -4.78
N PRO A 39 -6.45 13.55 -5.31
CA PRO A 39 -6.52 12.43 -6.26
C PRO A 39 -7.10 11.15 -5.67
N LEU A 40 -7.01 10.95 -4.35
CA LEU A 40 -7.53 9.78 -3.64
C LEU A 40 -8.93 10.00 -3.04
N ALA A 41 -9.57 11.12 -3.31
CA ALA A 41 -10.94 11.35 -2.84
C ALA A 41 -11.90 10.29 -3.39
N GLY A 42 -12.73 9.73 -2.52
CA GLY A 42 -13.64 8.63 -2.84
C GLY A 42 -13.03 7.23 -2.72
N PHE A 43 -11.74 7.10 -2.43
CA PHE A 43 -11.11 5.82 -2.17
C PHE A 43 -10.84 5.58 -0.69
N THR A 44 -10.89 4.31 -0.29
CA THR A 44 -10.53 3.85 1.05
C THR A 44 -9.23 3.05 0.96
N VAL A 45 -8.23 3.42 1.76
CA VAL A 45 -6.92 2.77 1.78
C VAL A 45 -6.64 2.18 3.16
N GLY A 46 -6.34 0.89 3.19
CA GLY A 46 -5.92 0.18 4.39
C GLY A 46 -4.42 0.33 4.66
N VAL A 47 -4.06 0.62 5.90
CA VAL A 47 -2.67 0.75 6.36
C VAL A 47 -2.37 -0.37 7.35
N THR A 48 -1.53 -1.33 6.93
CA THR A 48 -1.10 -2.49 7.75
C THR A 48 0.19 -2.22 8.53
N ALA A 49 0.78 -1.04 8.35
CA ALA A 49 2.04 -0.66 8.96
C ALA A 49 1.95 -0.59 10.49
N ALA A 50 2.93 -1.19 11.18
CA ALA A 50 3.11 -1.04 12.63
C ALA A 50 3.92 0.21 12.99
N ARG A 51 4.83 0.63 12.11
CA ARG A 51 5.71 1.80 12.29
C ARG A 51 5.38 2.88 11.28
N ARG A 52 5.38 4.14 11.71
CA ARG A 52 5.05 5.29 10.86
C ARG A 52 3.65 5.16 10.21
N ALA A 53 2.74 4.42 10.86
CA ALA A 53 1.37 4.24 10.38
C ALA A 53 0.64 5.59 10.28
N ASP A 54 0.78 6.44 11.31
CA ASP A 54 0.15 7.78 11.35
C ASP A 54 0.70 8.69 10.25
N GLU A 55 2.02 8.64 10.00
CA GLU A 55 2.64 9.40 8.92
C GLU A 55 2.11 8.98 7.55
N LEU A 56 2.03 7.67 7.30
CA LEU A 56 1.47 7.14 6.05
C LEU A 56 -0.02 7.50 5.94
N GLY A 57 -0.78 7.33 7.03
CA GLY A 57 -2.19 7.71 7.09
C GLY A 57 -2.39 9.20 6.78
N ALA A 58 -1.62 10.09 7.41
CA ALA A 58 -1.69 11.53 7.16
C ALA A 58 -1.29 11.90 5.72
N LEU A 59 -0.32 11.20 5.10
CA LEU A 59 0.03 11.39 3.69
C LEU A 59 -1.13 11.02 2.76
N LEU A 60 -1.82 9.92 3.03
CA LEU A 60 -2.98 9.45 2.27
C LEU A 60 -4.20 10.37 2.45
N GLN A 61 -4.49 10.77 3.70
CA GLN A 61 -5.60 11.69 4.02
C GLN A 61 -5.43 13.05 3.35
N ARG A 62 -4.20 13.60 3.33
CA ARG A 62 -3.91 14.85 2.58
C ARG A 62 -4.16 14.72 1.08
N ARG A 63 -4.21 13.52 0.53
CA ARG A 63 -4.57 13.24 -0.87
C ARG A 63 -6.05 12.89 -1.05
N GLY A 64 -6.84 12.99 0.02
CA GLY A 64 -8.29 12.79 0.01
C GLY A 64 -8.77 11.38 0.33
N ALA A 65 -7.87 10.42 0.64
CA ALA A 65 -8.28 9.06 0.98
C ALA A 65 -8.96 8.96 2.35
N VAL A 66 -9.93 8.08 2.47
CA VAL A 66 -10.34 7.50 3.76
C VAL A 66 -9.31 6.45 4.15
N VAL A 67 -8.82 6.50 5.38
CA VAL A 67 -7.77 5.59 5.85
C VAL A 67 -8.30 4.68 6.94
N LEU A 68 -8.10 3.37 6.74
CA LEU A 68 -8.34 2.36 7.78
C LEU A 68 -7.00 1.89 8.33
N HIS A 69 -6.80 2.07 9.63
CA HIS A 69 -5.60 1.61 10.31
C HIS A 69 -5.81 0.21 10.90
N ALA A 70 -4.95 -0.73 10.51
CA ALA A 70 -4.93 -2.09 11.02
C ALA A 70 -3.49 -2.57 11.10
N PRO A 71 -2.70 -2.11 12.09
CA PRO A 71 -1.34 -2.60 12.27
C PRO A 71 -1.35 -4.11 12.38
N ALA A 72 -0.76 -4.80 11.38
CA ALA A 72 -0.83 -6.27 11.30
C ALA A 72 0.13 -6.98 12.25
N LEU A 73 1.03 -6.23 12.88
CA LEU A 73 1.99 -6.74 13.87
C LEU A 73 2.38 -5.62 14.83
N ARG A 74 2.93 -6.01 15.98
CA ARG A 74 3.64 -5.11 16.88
C ARG A 74 5.10 -5.51 17.00
N ILE A 75 5.96 -4.52 17.16
CA ILE A 75 7.37 -4.71 17.44
C ILE A 75 7.51 -4.55 18.95
N VAL A 76 7.91 -5.62 19.62
CA VAL A 76 8.16 -5.56 21.05
C VAL A 76 9.65 -5.79 21.31
N PRO A 77 10.25 -5.08 22.27
CA PRO A 77 11.48 -5.53 22.88
C PRO A 77 11.27 -6.96 23.36
N LEU A 78 12.32 -7.74 23.47
CA LEU A 78 12.21 -9.06 24.06
C LEU A 78 11.62 -8.91 25.47
N ALA A 79 10.57 -9.64 25.78
CA ALA A 79 9.95 -9.59 27.11
C ALA A 79 10.90 -10.10 28.20
N ASP A 80 11.85 -10.94 27.79
CA ASP A 80 12.97 -11.43 28.57
C ASP A 80 14.25 -11.21 27.77
N ASP A 81 15.10 -10.33 28.26
CA ASP A 81 16.40 -10.01 27.64
C ASP A 81 17.45 -11.10 27.85
N SER A 82 17.10 -12.25 28.44
CA SER A 82 18.04 -13.33 28.78
C SER A 82 18.82 -13.85 27.58
N GLU A 83 18.14 -14.05 26.43
CA GLU A 83 18.79 -14.51 25.20
C GLU A 83 19.75 -13.43 24.63
N LEU A 84 19.32 -12.17 24.63
CA LEU A 84 20.14 -11.03 24.20
C LEU A 84 21.33 -10.85 25.13
N MET A 85 21.11 -10.91 26.44
CA MET A 85 22.16 -10.85 27.45
C MET A 85 23.16 -11.99 27.31
N ALA A 86 22.67 -13.23 27.11
CA ALA A 86 23.53 -14.39 26.90
C ALA A 86 24.37 -14.25 25.61
N ALA A 87 23.78 -13.77 24.51
CA ALA A 87 24.51 -13.52 23.28
C ALA A 87 25.55 -12.40 23.48
N THR A 88 25.19 -11.33 24.18
CA THR A 88 26.10 -10.22 24.50
C THR A 88 27.29 -10.70 25.35
N LYS A 89 27.04 -11.46 26.41
CA LYS A 89 28.10 -12.05 27.25
C LYS A 89 29.03 -12.95 26.46
N ARG A 90 28.51 -13.77 25.53
CA ARG A 90 29.35 -14.60 24.65
C ARG A 90 30.24 -13.76 23.74
N ILE A 91 29.75 -12.63 23.22
CA ILE A 91 30.50 -11.72 22.36
C ILE A 91 31.57 -10.97 23.17
N VAL A 92 31.25 -10.55 24.39
CA VAL A 92 32.21 -9.91 25.29
C VAL A 92 33.31 -10.89 25.71
N ALA A 93 32.96 -12.13 26.04
CA ALA A 93 33.93 -13.15 26.40
C ALA A 93 34.87 -13.53 25.24
N GLN A 94 34.32 -13.69 24.05
CA GLN A 94 35.03 -14.04 22.83
C GLN A 94 34.50 -13.23 21.67
N ALA A 95 35.30 -12.27 21.20
CA ALA A 95 34.95 -11.41 20.09
C ALA A 95 34.66 -12.24 18.82
N PRO A 96 33.61 -11.89 18.05
CA PRO A 96 33.41 -12.47 16.72
C PRO A 96 34.41 -11.88 15.72
N ASP A 97 34.64 -12.58 14.61
CA ASP A 97 35.41 -12.05 13.48
C ASP A 97 34.58 -11.05 12.67
N VAL A 98 33.28 -11.30 12.59
CA VAL A 98 32.31 -10.47 11.83
C VAL A 98 31.07 -10.20 12.68
N VAL A 99 30.54 -8.99 12.56
CA VAL A 99 29.21 -8.62 13.05
C VAL A 99 28.34 -8.15 11.88
N VAL A 100 27.19 -8.77 11.70
CA VAL A 100 26.17 -8.36 10.74
C VAL A 100 25.07 -7.58 11.44
N ALA A 101 25.07 -6.26 11.27
CA ALA A 101 24.04 -5.36 11.78
C ALA A 101 22.93 -5.21 10.73
N THR A 102 21.72 -5.61 11.08
CA THR A 102 20.60 -5.72 10.13
C THR A 102 19.61 -4.56 10.21
N THR A 103 19.37 -4.01 11.40
CA THR A 103 18.45 -2.88 11.60
C THR A 103 19.00 -1.84 12.57
N ALA A 104 18.77 -0.56 12.23
CA ALA A 104 19.24 0.55 13.06
C ALA A 104 18.60 0.58 14.45
N ILE A 105 17.30 0.24 14.55
CA ILE A 105 16.61 0.21 15.83
C ILE A 105 17.10 -0.94 16.70
N GLY A 106 17.32 -2.11 16.10
CA GLY A 106 17.84 -3.25 16.82
C GLY A 106 19.28 -3.02 17.29
N PHE A 107 20.12 -2.39 16.45
CA PHE A 107 21.49 -2.09 16.83
C PHE A 107 21.55 -1.12 18.02
N ARG A 108 20.77 -0.02 17.98
CA ARG A 108 20.66 0.89 19.12
C ARG A 108 20.12 0.21 20.37
N GLY A 109 19.02 -0.53 20.25
CA GLY A 109 18.43 -1.25 21.38
C GLY A 109 19.38 -2.28 21.98
N TRP A 110 20.25 -2.91 21.17
CA TRP A 110 21.28 -3.82 21.68
C TRP A 110 22.33 -3.08 22.54
N ILE A 111 22.82 -1.93 22.04
CA ILE A 111 23.79 -1.11 22.81
C ILE A 111 23.15 -0.59 24.09
N GLU A 112 21.95 -0.02 24.02
CA GLU A 112 21.19 0.48 25.19
C GLU A 112 20.95 -0.62 26.23
N ALA A 113 20.58 -1.82 25.79
CA ALA A 113 20.42 -2.97 26.70
C ALA A 113 21.74 -3.38 27.36
N ALA A 114 22.83 -3.44 26.57
CA ALA A 114 24.16 -3.75 27.09
C ALA A 114 24.64 -2.71 28.13
N GLU A 115 24.38 -1.42 27.87
CA GLU A 115 24.65 -0.33 28.84
C GLU A 115 23.85 -0.53 30.13
N GLY A 116 22.53 -0.86 30.00
CA GLY A 116 21.67 -1.15 31.17
C GLY A 116 22.15 -2.32 32.04
N TRP A 117 22.88 -3.27 31.45
CA TRP A 117 23.49 -4.41 32.16
C TRP A 117 24.93 -4.15 32.65
N GLY A 118 25.48 -2.96 32.38
CA GLY A 118 26.87 -2.63 32.69
C GLY A 118 27.89 -3.32 31.77
N LEU A 119 27.47 -3.81 30.60
CA LEU A 119 28.29 -4.47 29.58
C LEU A 119 28.57 -3.56 28.37
N GLY A 120 28.08 -2.33 28.35
CA GLY A 120 28.15 -1.43 27.19
C GLY A 120 29.57 -1.14 26.73
N ASP A 121 30.44 -0.71 27.65
CA ASP A 121 31.83 -0.40 27.34
C ASP A 121 32.62 -1.62 26.87
N ASP A 122 32.42 -2.77 27.51
CA ASP A 122 33.07 -4.02 27.14
C ASP A 122 32.61 -4.48 25.75
N LEU A 123 31.30 -4.40 25.46
CA LEU A 123 30.76 -4.71 24.16
C LEU A 123 31.32 -3.81 23.07
N LEU A 124 31.30 -2.48 23.27
CA LEU A 124 31.84 -1.53 22.30
C LEU A 124 33.35 -1.72 22.09
N ALA A 125 34.11 -2.03 23.15
CA ALA A 125 35.54 -2.33 23.06
C ALA A 125 35.79 -3.55 22.16
N ARG A 126 34.97 -4.61 22.30
CA ARG A 126 35.05 -5.81 21.45
C ARG A 126 34.66 -5.51 19.99
N LEU A 127 33.62 -4.71 19.77
CA LEU A 127 33.12 -4.41 18.42
C LEU A 127 34.05 -3.46 17.62
N ARG A 128 34.92 -2.66 18.25
CA ARG A 128 35.88 -1.77 17.56
C ARG A 128 36.88 -2.50 16.69
N GLY A 129 37.23 -3.72 17.02
CA GLY A 129 38.23 -4.54 16.29
C GLY A 129 37.63 -5.53 15.28
N VAL A 130 36.32 -5.55 15.14
CA VAL A 130 35.56 -6.56 14.37
C VAL A 130 35.23 -6.03 12.99
N GLU A 131 35.17 -6.91 12.00
CA GLU A 131 34.60 -6.59 10.68
C GLU A 131 33.08 -6.39 10.83
N LEU A 132 32.63 -5.12 10.81
CA LEU A 132 31.22 -4.79 10.98
C LEU A 132 30.57 -4.53 9.63
N LEU A 133 29.59 -5.36 9.25
CA LEU A 133 28.80 -5.22 8.04
C LEU A 133 27.44 -4.61 8.38
N ALA A 134 27.07 -3.52 7.73
CA ALA A 134 25.80 -2.83 7.94
C ALA A 134 24.90 -3.01 6.72
N ARG A 135 23.70 -3.57 6.89
CA ARG A 135 22.78 -3.86 5.77
C ARG A 135 22.42 -2.64 4.92
N GLY A 136 22.45 -1.44 5.45
CA GLY A 136 22.06 -0.26 4.71
C GLY A 136 22.29 1.05 5.44
N PRO A 137 21.99 2.22 4.82
CA PRO A 137 22.42 3.53 5.29
C PRO A 137 21.88 3.89 6.69
N LYS A 138 20.68 3.43 7.07
CA LYS A 138 20.13 3.66 8.41
C LYS A 138 20.93 2.90 9.49
N VAL A 139 21.36 1.68 9.15
CA VAL A 139 22.19 0.85 10.04
C VAL A 139 23.57 1.46 10.19
N LYS A 140 24.18 1.91 9.08
CA LYS A 140 25.44 2.68 9.11
C LYS A 140 25.36 3.87 10.06
N GLY A 141 24.27 4.64 9.99
CA GLY A 141 24.04 5.76 10.90
C GLY A 141 23.98 5.34 12.38
N ALA A 142 23.35 4.21 12.70
CA ALA A 142 23.30 3.70 14.07
C ALA A 142 24.64 3.18 14.57
N VAL A 143 25.39 2.48 13.72
CA VAL A 143 26.75 2.01 14.00
C VAL A 143 27.69 3.17 14.31
N ARG A 144 27.66 4.20 13.46
CA ARG A 144 28.50 5.42 13.65
C ARG A 144 28.10 6.21 14.87
N ALA A 145 26.80 6.29 15.19
CA ALA A 145 26.32 6.95 16.41
C ALA A 145 26.81 6.25 17.69
N ALA A 146 27.09 4.94 17.63
CA ALA A 146 27.71 4.17 18.72
C ALA A 146 29.27 4.27 18.75
N GLY A 147 29.86 5.14 17.95
CA GLY A 147 31.33 5.33 17.89
C GLY A 147 32.06 4.17 17.16
N LEU A 148 31.36 3.43 16.34
CA LEU A 148 31.90 2.31 15.54
C LEU A 148 31.95 2.68 14.06
N THR A 149 32.69 1.90 13.26
CA THR A 149 32.79 2.11 11.82
C THR A 149 32.45 0.80 11.11
N GLU A 150 31.50 0.86 10.18
CA GLU A 150 31.21 -0.28 9.30
C GLU A 150 32.33 -0.47 8.27
N ARG A 151 32.67 -1.72 8.02
CA ARG A 151 33.66 -2.08 7.00
C ARG A 151 33.05 -2.09 5.60
N TRP A 152 31.77 -2.48 5.50
CA TRP A 152 31.07 -2.60 4.23
C TRP A 152 29.54 -2.56 4.42
N SER A 153 28.84 -2.22 3.34
CA SER A 153 27.37 -2.22 3.26
C SER A 153 26.95 -2.51 1.83
N PRO A 154 25.93 -3.39 1.62
CA PRO A 154 25.43 -3.70 0.30
C PRO A 154 24.79 -2.48 -0.37
N SER A 155 24.87 -2.41 -1.69
CA SER A 155 24.24 -1.35 -2.47
C SER A 155 22.73 -1.51 -2.58
N SER A 156 22.26 -2.76 -2.55
CA SER A 156 20.85 -3.14 -2.64
C SER A 156 20.09 -3.09 -1.30
N GLU A 157 20.78 -2.84 -0.19
CA GLU A 157 20.23 -2.98 1.17
C GLU A 157 19.71 -4.41 1.47
N SER A 158 20.17 -5.43 0.72
CA SER A 158 19.70 -6.82 0.78
C SER A 158 20.56 -7.67 1.72
N MET A 159 19.92 -8.58 2.45
CA MET A 159 20.62 -9.63 3.21
C MET A 159 21.24 -10.71 2.29
N ALA A 160 20.70 -10.91 1.08
CA ALA A 160 21.26 -11.83 0.12
C ALA A 160 22.66 -11.36 -0.30
N GLU A 161 22.85 -10.07 -0.64
CA GLU A 161 24.15 -9.52 -1.01
C GLU A 161 25.16 -9.59 0.16
N VAL A 162 24.69 -9.46 1.43
CA VAL A 162 25.55 -9.67 2.61
C VAL A 162 25.99 -11.13 2.71
N LEU A 163 25.07 -12.09 2.45
CA LEU A 163 25.39 -13.51 2.47
C LEU A 163 26.39 -13.88 1.38
N ASP A 164 26.14 -13.46 0.14
CA ASP A 164 26.99 -13.74 -1.01
C ASP A 164 28.43 -13.26 -0.73
N ARG A 165 28.56 -12.02 -0.25
CA ARG A 165 29.87 -11.47 0.12
C ARG A 165 30.58 -12.29 1.19
N LEU A 166 29.87 -12.70 2.26
CA LEU A 166 30.46 -13.51 3.33
C LEU A 166 30.93 -14.86 2.83
N LEU A 167 30.13 -15.52 1.99
CA LEU A 167 30.48 -16.82 1.39
C LEU A 167 31.65 -16.71 0.41
N GLU A 168 31.71 -15.64 -0.40
CA GLU A 168 32.84 -15.35 -1.29
C GLU A 168 34.14 -15.10 -0.55
N GLN A 169 34.08 -14.46 0.63
CA GLN A 169 35.26 -14.24 1.47
C GLN A 169 35.75 -15.47 2.24
N GLY A 170 34.92 -16.52 2.27
CA GLY A 170 35.11 -17.71 3.09
C GLY A 170 34.73 -17.49 4.55
N VAL A 171 33.91 -18.38 5.06
CA VAL A 171 33.34 -18.31 6.44
C VAL A 171 33.77 -19.47 7.31
N GLU A 172 34.52 -20.44 6.77
CA GLU A 172 34.95 -21.63 7.49
C GLU A 172 35.80 -21.26 8.71
N GLY A 173 35.41 -21.78 9.88
CA GLY A 173 36.06 -21.52 11.14
C GLY A 173 35.89 -20.09 11.70
N ARG A 174 35.21 -19.18 10.97
CA ARG A 174 34.94 -17.80 11.44
C ARG A 174 33.77 -17.78 12.40
N ARG A 175 33.86 -16.93 13.39
CA ARG A 175 32.80 -16.63 14.33
C ARG A 175 32.01 -15.38 13.87
N ILE A 176 30.76 -15.54 13.54
CA ILE A 176 29.91 -14.50 12.96
C ILE A 176 28.74 -14.20 13.88
N ALA A 177 28.67 -12.96 14.42
CA ALA A 177 27.51 -12.49 15.16
C ALA A 177 26.50 -11.88 14.19
N VAL A 178 25.26 -12.39 14.20
CA VAL A 178 24.17 -11.91 13.32
C VAL A 178 23.07 -11.31 14.17
N GLN A 179 22.80 -10.02 13.97
CA GLN A 179 21.67 -9.37 14.59
C GLN A 179 20.37 -9.91 13.96
N LEU A 180 19.57 -10.59 14.77
CA LEU A 180 18.27 -11.15 14.40
C LEU A 180 17.18 -10.11 14.65
N HIS A 181 16.34 -9.85 13.64
CA HIS A 181 15.31 -8.83 13.72
C HIS A 181 13.93 -9.44 13.43
N GLY A 182 13.17 -9.71 14.48
CA GLY A 182 11.80 -10.23 14.39
C GLY A 182 11.72 -11.73 14.11
N GLU A 183 12.42 -12.23 13.09
CA GLU A 183 12.55 -13.65 12.75
C GLU A 183 13.99 -14.12 12.82
N PRO A 184 14.22 -15.41 13.07
CA PRO A 184 15.58 -15.97 13.25
C PRO A 184 16.43 -16.02 11.97
N LEU A 185 15.99 -15.46 10.83
CA LEU A 185 16.69 -15.50 9.54
C LEU A 185 17.23 -16.90 9.19
N PRO A 186 16.39 -17.97 9.20
CA PRO A 186 16.87 -19.35 9.18
C PRO A 186 17.72 -19.66 7.95
N GLY A 187 17.34 -19.21 6.76
CA GLY A 187 18.11 -19.44 5.54
C GLY A 187 19.49 -18.78 5.55
N PHE A 188 19.61 -17.56 6.09
CA PHE A 188 20.89 -16.85 6.21
C PHE A 188 21.82 -17.53 7.25
N VAL A 189 21.28 -17.83 8.42
CA VAL A 189 22.04 -18.46 9.51
C VAL A 189 22.49 -19.86 9.12
N GLU A 190 21.61 -20.63 8.48
CA GLU A 190 21.91 -22.00 8.05
C GLU A 190 22.95 -22.02 6.95
N ALA A 191 22.89 -21.14 5.95
CA ALA A 191 23.89 -21.04 4.90
C ALA A 191 25.30 -20.73 5.46
N LEU A 192 25.41 -19.83 6.44
CA LEU A 192 26.67 -19.54 7.12
C LEU A 192 27.21 -20.78 7.88
N ARG A 193 26.32 -21.52 8.58
CA ARG A 193 26.69 -22.74 9.30
C ARG A 193 27.16 -23.84 8.34
N GLN A 194 26.46 -24.02 7.23
CA GLN A 194 26.85 -24.96 6.18
C GLN A 194 28.20 -24.60 5.53
N GLY A 195 28.52 -23.29 5.48
CA GLY A 195 29.83 -22.80 5.09
C GLY A 195 30.93 -22.98 6.18
N GLY A 196 30.62 -23.57 7.32
CA GLY A 196 31.57 -23.86 8.40
C GLY A 196 31.73 -22.73 9.42
N ALA A 197 30.84 -21.73 9.45
CA ALA A 197 30.90 -20.66 10.43
C ALA A 197 30.27 -21.03 11.78
N GLU A 198 30.87 -20.54 12.89
CA GLU A 198 30.20 -20.47 14.18
C GLU A 198 29.29 -19.22 14.21
N VAL A 199 27.97 -19.43 14.21
CA VAL A 199 27.01 -18.31 14.18
C VAL A 199 26.44 -18.03 15.57
N VAL A 200 26.67 -16.79 16.06
CA VAL A 200 26.06 -16.25 17.27
C VAL A 200 24.87 -15.36 16.89
N GLY A 201 23.65 -15.87 17.08
CA GLY A 201 22.44 -15.06 16.93
C GLY A 201 22.29 -14.03 18.05
N VAL A 202 22.05 -12.76 17.68
CA VAL A 202 21.80 -11.65 18.61
C VAL A 202 20.35 -11.19 18.42
N PRO A 203 19.38 -11.74 19.16
CA PRO A 203 17.98 -11.37 19.05
C PRO A 203 17.76 -10.00 19.67
N VAL A 204 17.23 -9.02 18.93
CA VAL A 204 17.10 -7.65 19.43
C VAL A 204 15.65 -7.20 19.61
N TYR A 205 14.71 -7.82 18.94
CA TYR A 205 13.26 -7.64 19.10
C TYR A 205 12.51 -8.77 18.41
N ARG A 206 11.23 -8.91 18.74
CA ARG A 206 10.33 -9.88 18.09
C ARG A 206 9.15 -9.15 17.46
N TRP A 207 8.62 -9.72 16.40
CA TRP A 207 7.32 -9.39 15.88
C TRP A 207 6.28 -10.30 16.53
N LEU A 208 5.26 -9.69 17.09
CA LEU A 208 4.13 -10.39 17.66
C LEU A 208 2.86 -9.94 16.96
N PRO A 209 1.79 -10.74 16.96
CA PRO A 209 0.47 -10.24 16.62
C PRO A 209 0.13 -8.98 17.42
N PRO A 210 -0.69 -8.08 16.89
CA PRO A 210 -1.16 -6.93 17.66
C PRO A 210 -1.91 -7.38 18.92
N GLU A 211 -1.92 -6.56 19.98
CA GLU A 211 -2.66 -6.88 21.21
C GLU A 211 -4.16 -6.95 20.94
N ASP A 212 -4.67 -5.99 20.18
CA ASP A 212 -6.03 -6.03 19.65
C ASP A 212 -5.99 -6.44 18.17
N ILE A 213 -6.44 -7.67 17.91
CA ILE A 213 -6.54 -8.22 16.55
C ILE A 213 -7.77 -7.66 15.79
N GLY A 214 -8.71 -7.04 16.50
CA GLY A 214 -9.97 -6.56 15.93
C GLY A 214 -9.80 -5.61 14.72
N PRO A 215 -8.87 -4.64 14.70
CA PRO A 215 -8.60 -3.83 13.52
C PRO A 215 -8.17 -4.64 12.30
N VAL A 216 -7.35 -5.69 12.50
CA VAL A 216 -6.91 -6.57 11.41
C VAL A 216 -8.09 -7.38 10.88
N ASP A 217 -8.93 -7.91 11.77
CA ASP A 217 -10.13 -8.66 11.39
C ASP A 217 -11.10 -7.78 10.59
N ARG A 218 -11.37 -6.56 11.04
CA ARG A 218 -12.18 -5.59 10.29
C ARG A 218 -11.58 -5.22 8.93
N MET A 219 -10.25 -5.13 8.84
CA MET A 219 -9.55 -4.89 7.58
C MET A 219 -9.72 -6.05 6.61
N LEU A 220 -9.62 -7.30 7.09
CA LEU A 220 -9.88 -8.50 6.29
C LEU A 220 -11.33 -8.52 5.79
N ASP A 221 -12.30 -8.27 6.68
CA ASP A 221 -13.72 -8.19 6.32
C ASP A 221 -13.96 -7.10 5.28
N ALA A 222 -13.35 -5.92 5.44
CA ALA A 222 -13.42 -4.82 4.49
C ALA A 222 -12.79 -5.17 3.13
N ALA A 223 -11.65 -5.88 3.12
CA ALA A 223 -10.99 -6.30 1.89
C ALA A 223 -11.84 -7.32 1.11
N VAL A 224 -12.35 -8.33 1.81
CA VAL A 224 -13.19 -9.39 1.20
C VAL A 224 -14.52 -8.82 0.70
N SER A 225 -15.14 -7.90 1.44
CA SER A 225 -16.39 -7.22 1.04
C SER A 225 -16.21 -6.06 0.04
N ARG A 226 -14.96 -5.79 -0.40
CA ARG A 226 -14.65 -4.66 -1.31
C ARG A 226 -14.95 -3.29 -0.67
N GLY A 227 -14.83 -3.19 0.65
CA GLY A 227 -14.95 -1.95 1.41
C GLY A 227 -13.65 -1.13 1.47
N VAL A 228 -12.54 -1.67 0.94
CA VAL A 228 -11.27 -0.98 0.72
C VAL A 228 -10.83 -1.11 -0.72
N ASP A 229 -10.14 -0.11 -1.25
CA ASP A 229 -9.67 -0.06 -2.63
C ASP A 229 -8.19 -0.44 -2.77
N ALA A 230 -7.42 -0.26 -1.70
CA ALA A 230 -6.04 -0.69 -1.63
C ALA A 230 -5.64 -1.09 -0.21
N LEU A 231 -4.70 -2.02 -0.09
CA LEU A 231 -3.97 -2.31 1.14
C LEU A 231 -2.50 -1.95 0.96
N THR A 232 -1.94 -1.20 1.91
CA THR A 232 -0.53 -0.81 1.90
C THR A 232 0.29 -1.66 2.84
N PHE A 233 1.42 -2.15 2.34
CA PHE A 233 2.38 -2.95 3.10
C PHE A 233 3.74 -2.24 3.11
N THR A 234 4.28 -2.02 4.31
CA THR A 234 5.58 -1.38 4.50
C THR A 234 6.66 -2.34 5.00
N SER A 235 6.30 -3.60 5.24
CA SER A 235 7.22 -4.67 5.62
C SER A 235 6.67 -6.04 5.24
N ALA A 236 7.54 -6.98 4.89
CA ALA A 236 7.17 -8.37 4.59
C ALA A 236 6.45 -9.06 5.78
N PRO A 237 6.88 -8.89 7.04
CA PRO A 237 6.18 -9.47 8.18
C PRO A 237 4.72 -9.01 8.32
N ALA A 238 4.41 -7.77 7.97
CA ALA A 238 3.02 -7.31 7.99
C ALA A 238 2.16 -8.03 6.94
N ALA A 239 2.73 -8.31 5.77
CA ALA A 239 2.05 -9.10 4.74
C ALA A 239 1.87 -10.56 5.20
N VAL A 240 2.91 -11.19 5.76
CA VAL A 240 2.83 -12.55 6.32
C VAL A 240 1.77 -12.64 7.41
N SER A 241 1.76 -11.68 8.34
CA SER A 241 0.80 -11.66 9.45
C SER A 241 -0.65 -11.52 8.97
N LEU A 242 -0.91 -10.63 8.00
CA LEU A 242 -2.25 -10.47 7.42
C LEU A 242 -2.71 -11.74 6.68
N LEU A 243 -1.83 -12.33 5.86
CA LEU A 243 -2.13 -13.58 5.14
C LEU A 243 -2.38 -14.75 6.11
N GLY A 244 -1.54 -14.90 7.14
CA GLY A 244 -1.72 -15.90 8.19
C GLY A 244 -3.04 -15.72 8.93
N ARG A 245 -3.41 -14.49 9.29
CA ARG A 245 -4.69 -14.21 9.91
C ARG A 245 -5.88 -14.53 9.02
N ALA A 246 -5.77 -14.25 7.71
CA ALA A 246 -6.79 -14.63 6.73
C ALA A 246 -6.93 -16.17 6.64
N GLU A 247 -5.82 -16.90 6.68
CA GLU A 247 -5.81 -18.38 6.70
C GLU A 247 -6.46 -18.94 7.96
N GLU A 248 -6.11 -18.41 9.14
CA GLU A 248 -6.74 -18.79 10.42
C GLU A 248 -8.26 -18.58 10.42
N ARG A 249 -8.74 -17.52 9.75
CA ARG A 249 -10.18 -17.24 9.62
C ARG A 249 -10.86 -17.97 8.47
N GLY A 250 -10.12 -18.77 7.69
CA GLY A 250 -10.66 -19.45 6.50
C GLY A 250 -11.06 -18.49 5.37
N MET A 251 -10.50 -17.26 5.33
CA MET A 251 -10.84 -16.20 4.36
C MET A 251 -9.75 -15.96 3.32
N LEU A 252 -8.69 -16.77 3.35
CA LEU A 252 -7.55 -16.55 2.44
C LEU A 252 -7.94 -16.62 0.96
N PRO A 253 -8.74 -17.59 0.48
CA PRO A 253 -9.16 -17.63 -0.93
C PRO A 253 -9.91 -16.37 -1.37
N GLU A 254 -10.83 -15.86 -0.53
CA GLU A 254 -11.61 -14.65 -0.81
C GLU A 254 -10.73 -13.38 -0.80
N LEU A 255 -9.74 -13.32 0.10
CA LEU A 255 -8.77 -12.25 0.14
C LEU A 255 -7.90 -12.24 -1.13
N LEU A 256 -7.39 -13.40 -1.55
CA LEU A 256 -6.61 -13.53 -2.78
C LEU A 256 -7.43 -13.16 -4.00
N ALA A 257 -8.68 -13.57 -4.07
CA ALA A 257 -9.63 -13.14 -5.12
C ALA A 257 -9.88 -11.63 -5.09
N ALA A 258 -9.93 -11.02 -3.89
CA ALA A 258 -10.03 -9.57 -3.76
C ALA A 258 -8.81 -8.86 -4.35
N PHE A 259 -7.62 -9.32 -4.05
CA PHE A 259 -6.38 -8.78 -4.61
C PHE A 259 -6.27 -8.96 -6.13
N GLY A 260 -6.81 -10.04 -6.68
CA GLY A 260 -6.80 -10.28 -8.12
C GLY A 260 -7.70 -9.35 -8.93
N HIS A 261 -8.69 -8.70 -8.31
CA HIS A 261 -9.71 -7.96 -9.04
C HIS A 261 -9.93 -6.52 -8.56
N ASP A 262 -10.21 -6.33 -7.27
CA ASP A 262 -10.80 -5.08 -6.78
C ASP A 262 -9.92 -4.31 -5.78
N VAL A 263 -9.11 -5.02 -4.99
CA VAL A 263 -8.29 -4.43 -3.94
C VAL A 263 -6.82 -4.42 -4.35
N LEU A 264 -6.23 -3.24 -4.49
CA LEU A 264 -4.86 -3.06 -4.93
C LEU A 264 -3.85 -3.33 -3.79
N PRO A 265 -3.02 -4.39 -3.85
CA PRO A 265 -1.96 -4.57 -2.88
C PRO A 265 -0.74 -3.73 -3.26
N ALA A 266 -0.44 -2.70 -2.45
CA ALA A 266 0.63 -1.76 -2.67
C ALA A 266 1.76 -1.95 -1.66
N CYS A 267 2.91 -2.40 -2.13
CA CYS A 267 4.10 -2.68 -1.32
C CYS A 267 5.12 -1.55 -1.42
N VAL A 268 5.78 -1.21 -0.32
CA VAL A 268 6.82 -0.17 -0.32
C VAL A 268 8.04 -0.54 -1.16
N GLY A 269 8.24 -1.82 -1.43
CA GLY A 269 9.36 -2.34 -2.23
C GLY A 269 9.35 -3.86 -2.39
N PRO A 270 10.29 -4.41 -3.16
CA PRO A 270 10.29 -5.82 -3.59
C PRO A 270 10.33 -6.82 -2.42
N VAL A 271 11.15 -6.58 -1.40
CA VAL A 271 11.22 -7.46 -0.23
C VAL A 271 9.86 -7.56 0.48
N THR A 272 9.12 -6.46 0.52
CA THR A 272 7.78 -6.43 1.12
C THR A 272 6.75 -7.20 0.28
N ALA A 273 6.93 -7.25 -1.03
CA ALA A 273 6.03 -7.92 -1.96
C ALA A 273 6.15 -9.45 -1.96
N VAL A 274 7.33 -10.00 -1.61
CA VAL A 274 7.64 -11.44 -1.69
C VAL A 274 6.54 -12.33 -1.11
N PRO A 275 6.00 -12.10 0.12
CA PRO A 275 4.98 -12.99 0.68
C PRO A 275 3.66 -13.03 -0.12
N LEU A 276 3.29 -11.90 -0.73
CA LEU A 276 2.09 -11.80 -1.58
C LEU A 276 2.32 -12.47 -2.94
N GLN A 277 3.48 -12.18 -3.56
CA GLN A 277 3.86 -12.78 -4.84
C GLN A 277 4.01 -14.31 -4.76
N ALA A 278 4.51 -14.83 -3.64
CA ALA A 278 4.56 -16.27 -3.38
C ALA A 278 3.16 -16.94 -3.33
N ARG A 279 2.09 -16.16 -3.15
CA ARG A 279 0.69 -16.61 -3.22
C ARG A 279 0.03 -16.26 -4.56
N GLY A 280 0.79 -15.86 -5.58
CA GLY A 280 0.30 -15.51 -6.91
C GLY A 280 -0.39 -14.14 -6.98
N VAL A 281 -0.14 -13.24 -6.04
CA VAL A 281 -0.74 -11.90 -5.99
C VAL A 281 0.17 -10.89 -6.70
N ASP A 282 -0.35 -10.22 -7.71
CA ASP A 282 0.33 -9.10 -8.34
C ASP A 282 0.30 -7.88 -7.42
N THR A 283 1.45 -7.26 -7.22
CA THR A 283 1.61 -6.10 -6.34
C THR A 283 2.12 -4.89 -7.10
N VAL A 284 1.73 -3.70 -6.66
CA VAL A 284 2.33 -2.46 -7.16
C VAL A 284 3.39 -1.94 -6.20
N GLN A 285 4.48 -1.40 -6.75
CA GLN A 285 5.63 -0.93 -5.99
C GLN A 285 6.17 0.36 -6.59
N PRO A 286 6.58 1.37 -5.78
CA PRO A 286 7.22 2.55 -6.28
C PRO A 286 8.70 2.27 -6.66
N GLU A 287 9.26 3.04 -7.58
CA GLU A 287 10.67 2.96 -7.94
C GLU A 287 11.61 3.28 -6.76
N ARG A 288 11.17 4.18 -5.87
CA ARG A 288 11.90 4.53 -4.65
C ARG A 288 11.13 4.00 -3.44
N PHE A 289 11.74 3.14 -2.66
CA PHE A 289 11.15 2.39 -1.55
C PHE A 289 10.90 3.25 -0.31
N ARG A 290 10.02 4.26 -0.44
CA ARG A 290 9.69 5.24 0.61
C ARG A 290 8.18 5.49 0.64
N LEU A 291 7.68 6.01 1.77
CA LEU A 291 6.25 6.28 1.98
C LEU A 291 5.69 7.31 1.00
N GLY A 292 6.40 8.41 0.75
CA GLY A 292 5.97 9.44 -0.21
C GLY A 292 5.76 8.89 -1.62
N PRO A 293 6.76 8.23 -2.24
CA PRO A 293 6.60 7.54 -3.51
C PRO A 293 5.49 6.48 -3.54
N LEU A 294 5.29 5.72 -2.44
CA LEU A 294 4.17 4.77 -2.34
C LEU A 294 2.81 5.47 -2.43
N VAL A 295 2.66 6.61 -1.75
CA VAL A 295 1.43 7.42 -1.83
C VAL A 295 1.25 8.02 -3.23
N GLN A 296 2.32 8.51 -3.87
CA GLN A 296 2.26 8.99 -5.25
C GLN A 296 1.85 7.90 -6.24
N LEU A 297 2.35 6.67 -6.04
CA LEU A 297 1.93 5.50 -6.82
C LEU A 297 0.42 5.27 -6.68
N LEU A 298 -0.12 5.26 -5.46
CA LEU A 298 -1.56 5.10 -5.23
C LEU A 298 -2.39 6.23 -5.86
N CYS A 299 -1.89 7.47 -5.82
CA CYS A 299 -2.53 8.62 -6.48
C CYS A 299 -2.66 8.47 -8.00
N ARG A 300 -1.80 7.65 -8.62
CA ARG A 300 -1.85 7.33 -10.05
C ARG A 300 -2.69 6.09 -10.31
N GLU A 301 -2.44 5.01 -9.57
CA GLU A 301 -3.02 3.68 -9.83
C GLU A 301 -4.51 3.60 -9.52
N LEU A 302 -4.97 4.15 -8.38
CA LEU A 302 -6.38 4.05 -7.99
C LEU A 302 -7.32 4.80 -8.94
N PRO A 303 -7.06 6.08 -9.31
CA PRO A 303 -7.89 6.76 -10.30
C PRO A 303 -7.84 6.11 -11.69
N ALA A 304 -6.69 5.57 -12.11
CA ALA A 304 -6.56 4.88 -13.40
C ALA A 304 -7.40 3.58 -13.47
N ARG A 305 -7.66 2.95 -12.32
CA ARG A 305 -8.53 1.76 -12.21
C ARG A 305 -10.01 2.10 -12.04
N ALA A 306 -10.31 3.34 -11.68
CA ALA A 306 -11.69 3.77 -11.52
C ALA A 306 -12.42 3.74 -12.86
N ARG A 307 -13.59 3.11 -12.88
CA ARG A 307 -14.38 3.00 -14.09
C ARG A 307 -15.06 4.34 -14.39
N ALA A 308 -14.69 4.96 -15.50
CA ALA A 308 -15.35 6.15 -16.01
C ALA A 308 -16.31 5.77 -17.15
N LEU A 309 -17.55 6.24 -17.08
CA LEU A 309 -18.62 5.96 -18.03
C LEU A 309 -19.26 7.28 -18.51
N PRO A 310 -19.49 7.47 -19.82
CA PRO A 310 -20.30 8.54 -20.33
C PRO A 310 -21.79 8.18 -20.18
N VAL A 311 -22.50 8.88 -19.31
CA VAL A 311 -23.88 8.59 -18.92
C VAL A 311 -24.71 9.86 -18.98
N ALA A 312 -25.71 9.93 -19.85
CA ALA A 312 -26.65 11.05 -19.99
C ALA A 312 -25.95 12.43 -20.21
N GLY A 313 -24.84 12.45 -20.95
CA GLY A 313 -24.03 13.64 -21.19
C GLY A 313 -23.07 14.02 -20.07
N TYR A 314 -22.95 13.19 -19.04
CA TYR A 314 -22.05 13.37 -17.91
C TYR A 314 -20.94 12.32 -17.92
N ARG A 315 -19.76 12.68 -17.43
CA ARG A 315 -18.69 11.71 -17.11
C ARG A 315 -18.89 11.19 -15.68
N LEU A 316 -19.40 9.96 -15.56
CA LEU A 316 -19.57 9.28 -14.28
C LEU A 316 -18.35 8.42 -13.98
N GLU A 317 -17.57 8.75 -12.95
CA GLU A 317 -16.43 7.94 -12.49
C GLU A 317 -16.77 7.31 -11.14
N ILE A 318 -16.76 5.96 -11.12
CA ILE A 318 -17.11 5.19 -9.93
C ILE A 318 -15.84 4.85 -9.16
N ARG A 319 -15.73 5.37 -7.94
CA ARG A 319 -14.64 5.11 -6.99
C ARG A 319 -15.10 4.18 -5.86
N GLY A 320 -14.28 3.98 -4.84
CA GLY A 320 -14.56 3.09 -3.72
C GLY A 320 -15.90 3.38 -3.02
N HIS A 321 -16.00 4.51 -2.32
CA HIS A 321 -17.18 4.89 -1.54
C HIS A 321 -17.87 6.18 -2.04
N ALA A 322 -17.44 6.68 -3.19
CA ALA A 322 -17.98 7.89 -3.79
C ALA A 322 -17.96 7.81 -5.33
N VAL A 323 -18.51 8.81 -5.98
CA VAL A 323 -18.45 8.97 -7.43
C VAL A 323 -18.01 10.37 -7.80
N LEU A 324 -17.42 10.53 -8.98
CA LEU A 324 -17.28 11.85 -9.60
C LEU A 324 -18.31 11.95 -10.73
N VAL A 325 -19.04 13.05 -10.75
CA VAL A 325 -19.91 13.44 -11.86
C VAL A 325 -19.33 14.71 -12.44
N ASP A 326 -18.77 14.66 -13.65
CA ASP A 326 -18.00 15.73 -14.30
C ASP A 326 -16.89 16.33 -13.42
N GLY A 327 -16.20 15.46 -12.67
CA GLY A 327 -15.13 15.86 -11.74
C GLY A 327 -15.62 16.31 -10.35
N GLU A 328 -16.92 16.42 -10.13
CA GLU A 328 -17.48 16.81 -8.84
C GLU A 328 -17.73 15.60 -7.95
N LEU A 329 -17.11 15.59 -6.76
CA LEU A 329 -17.22 14.47 -5.82
C LEU A 329 -18.61 14.41 -5.19
N ARG A 330 -19.25 13.26 -5.29
CA ARG A 330 -20.55 12.96 -4.68
C ARG A 330 -20.41 11.76 -3.74
N ALA A 331 -20.68 12.00 -2.45
CA ALA A 331 -20.75 10.93 -1.47
C ALA A 331 -22.00 10.07 -1.73
N VAL A 332 -21.82 8.77 -1.83
CA VAL A 332 -22.91 7.82 -2.06
C VAL A 332 -22.95 6.80 -0.90
N PRO A 333 -24.08 6.63 -0.23
CA PRO A 333 -24.22 5.62 0.83
C PRO A 333 -23.91 4.20 0.33
N PRO A 334 -23.47 3.27 1.20
CA PRO A 334 -23.07 1.92 0.80
C PRO A 334 -24.10 1.15 -0.03
N ALA A 335 -25.39 1.23 0.32
CA ALA A 335 -26.45 0.63 -0.47
C ALA A 335 -26.55 1.21 -1.89
N GLY A 336 -26.38 2.54 -2.02
CA GLY A 336 -26.33 3.22 -3.31
C GLY A 336 -25.11 2.80 -4.13
N MET A 337 -23.92 2.69 -3.50
CA MET A 337 -22.70 2.21 -4.18
C MET A 337 -22.87 0.76 -4.68
N SER A 338 -23.49 -0.11 -3.89
CA SER A 338 -23.77 -1.49 -4.30
C SER A 338 -24.70 -1.54 -5.52
N LEU A 339 -25.77 -0.74 -5.54
CA LEU A 339 -26.66 -0.63 -6.70
C LEU A 339 -25.94 -0.05 -7.92
N LEU A 340 -25.15 1.00 -7.74
CA LEU A 340 -24.43 1.63 -8.83
C LEU A 340 -23.39 0.70 -9.45
N ARG A 341 -22.65 -0.06 -8.64
CA ARG A 341 -21.72 -1.09 -9.12
C ARG A 341 -22.45 -2.20 -9.87
N ALA A 342 -23.64 -2.65 -9.40
CA ALA A 342 -24.43 -3.63 -10.10
C ALA A 342 -24.89 -3.12 -11.48
N LEU A 343 -25.33 -1.87 -11.57
CA LEU A 343 -25.71 -1.24 -12.84
C LEU A 343 -24.49 -1.05 -13.77
N ALA A 344 -23.30 -0.78 -13.19
CA ALA A 344 -22.08 -0.56 -13.96
C ALA A 344 -21.38 -1.85 -14.42
N ARG A 345 -21.78 -3.02 -13.95
CA ARG A 345 -21.25 -4.31 -14.45
C ARG A 345 -21.55 -4.49 -15.94
N ARG A 346 -22.77 -4.15 -16.33
CA ARG A 346 -23.25 -4.17 -17.73
C ARG A 346 -23.87 -2.81 -18.06
N PRO A 347 -23.06 -1.78 -18.36
CA PRO A 347 -23.56 -0.43 -18.59
C PRO A 347 -24.56 -0.43 -19.75
N GLY A 348 -25.63 0.35 -19.63
CA GLY A 348 -26.70 0.41 -20.64
C GLY A 348 -27.72 -0.71 -20.55
N TRP A 349 -27.36 -1.87 -20.01
CA TRP A 349 -28.29 -3.00 -19.86
C TRP A 349 -29.26 -2.81 -18.69
N VAL A 350 -30.47 -3.35 -18.87
CA VAL A 350 -31.50 -3.32 -17.83
C VAL A 350 -31.16 -4.38 -16.78
N VAL A 351 -30.92 -3.95 -15.55
CA VAL A 351 -30.72 -4.84 -14.40
C VAL A 351 -32.08 -5.06 -13.71
N PRO A 352 -32.56 -6.30 -13.59
CA PRO A 352 -33.83 -6.60 -12.93
C PRO A 352 -33.81 -6.25 -11.44
N ARG A 353 -34.98 -5.90 -10.87
CA ARG A 353 -35.12 -5.59 -9.43
C ARG A 353 -34.60 -6.71 -8.52
N ALA A 354 -34.88 -7.97 -8.88
CA ALA A 354 -34.38 -9.11 -8.09
C ALA A 354 -32.86 -9.24 -8.05
N GLU A 355 -32.15 -8.84 -9.11
CA GLU A 355 -30.68 -8.80 -9.13
C GLU A 355 -30.16 -7.64 -8.30
N LEU A 356 -30.77 -6.47 -8.39
CA LEU A 356 -30.43 -5.30 -7.57
C LEU A 356 -30.69 -5.56 -6.08
N LEU A 357 -31.75 -6.30 -5.75
CA LEU A 357 -32.03 -6.69 -4.36
C LEU A 357 -30.92 -7.57 -3.78
N ARG A 358 -30.38 -8.50 -4.58
CA ARG A 358 -29.25 -9.34 -4.17
C ARG A 358 -27.94 -8.55 -3.98
N ALA A 359 -27.81 -7.41 -4.65
CA ALA A 359 -26.65 -6.55 -4.52
C ALA A 359 -26.71 -5.63 -3.28
N LEU A 360 -27.87 -5.43 -2.69
CA LEU A 360 -28.01 -4.61 -1.49
C LEU A 360 -27.39 -5.30 -0.26
N PRO A 361 -26.70 -4.55 0.61
CA PRO A 361 -26.20 -5.06 1.88
C PRO A 361 -27.36 -5.36 2.83
N GLY A 362 -27.27 -6.45 3.58
CA GLY A 362 -28.25 -6.86 4.58
C GLY A 362 -29.21 -7.96 4.12
N THR A 363 -30.06 -8.42 5.02
CA THR A 363 -30.95 -9.58 4.82
C THR A 363 -32.39 -9.22 4.40
N GLY A 364 -32.70 -7.95 4.14
CA GLY A 364 -34.01 -7.48 3.73
C GLY A 364 -34.36 -7.94 2.31
N ARG A 365 -35.46 -8.71 2.15
CA ARG A 365 -35.89 -9.30 0.88
C ARG A 365 -37.09 -8.57 0.25
N ASP A 366 -37.25 -7.29 0.52
CA ASP A 366 -38.37 -6.51 -0.01
C ASP A 366 -37.96 -5.71 -1.26
N GLU A 367 -38.65 -5.88 -2.38
CA GLU A 367 -38.46 -5.10 -3.61
C GLU A 367 -38.60 -3.58 -3.36
N HIS A 368 -39.37 -3.18 -2.36
CA HIS A 368 -39.51 -1.78 -1.94
C HIS A 368 -38.20 -1.18 -1.41
N ALA A 369 -37.31 -2.02 -0.85
CA ALA A 369 -35.98 -1.61 -0.43
C ALA A 369 -35.10 -1.14 -1.63
N VAL A 370 -35.24 -1.80 -2.79
CA VAL A 370 -34.55 -1.39 -4.02
C VAL A 370 -35.02 -0.01 -4.48
N GLU A 371 -36.34 0.23 -4.47
CA GLU A 371 -36.90 1.52 -4.89
C GLU A 371 -36.45 2.66 -3.97
N THR A 372 -36.50 2.44 -2.67
CA THR A 372 -36.03 3.41 -1.67
C THR A 372 -34.54 3.70 -1.82
N ALA A 373 -33.70 2.66 -1.95
CA ALA A 373 -32.25 2.81 -2.14
C ALA A 373 -31.93 3.49 -3.48
N MET A 374 -32.71 3.21 -4.53
CA MET A 374 -32.54 3.84 -5.85
C MET A 374 -32.92 5.33 -5.83
N ALA A 375 -33.99 5.68 -5.11
CA ALA A 375 -34.36 7.08 -4.92
C ALA A 375 -33.25 7.86 -4.20
N ARG A 376 -32.72 7.29 -3.12
CA ARG A 376 -31.60 7.88 -2.37
C ARG A 376 -30.33 8.00 -3.22
N LEU A 377 -30.02 6.97 -4.04
CA LEU A 377 -28.89 7.00 -4.97
C LEU A 377 -29.03 8.14 -5.98
N ARG A 378 -30.19 8.33 -6.60
CA ARG A 378 -30.44 9.44 -7.52
C ARG A 378 -30.25 10.80 -6.86
N THR A 379 -30.71 10.94 -5.63
CA THR A 379 -30.50 12.18 -4.83
C THR A 379 -29.01 12.41 -4.56
N SER A 380 -28.27 11.36 -4.15
CA SER A 380 -26.83 11.45 -3.90
C SER A 380 -26.02 11.80 -5.15
N LEU A 381 -26.42 11.29 -6.32
CA LEU A 381 -25.78 11.61 -7.58
C LEU A 381 -26.04 13.07 -8.04
N GLY A 382 -27.07 13.71 -7.52
CA GLY A 382 -27.43 15.09 -7.88
C GLY A 382 -28.02 15.23 -9.30
N THR A 383 -28.06 14.14 -10.06
CA THR A 383 -28.54 14.10 -11.45
C THR A 383 -29.38 12.86 -11.69
N PRO A 384 -30.73 12.99 -11.56
CA PRO A 384 -31.63 11.83 -11.70
C PRO A 384 -31.58 11.14 -13.07
N LYS A 385 -31.13 11.87 -14.11
CA LYS A 385 -31.05 11.38 -15.49
C LYS A 385 -30.02 10.25 -15.69
N LEU A 386 -29.04 10.12 -14.81
CA LEU A 386 -27.99 9.09 -14.89
C LEU A 386 -28.57 7.67 -14.82
N ILE A 387 -29.68 7.48 -14.09
CA ILE A 387 -30.31 6.18 -13.91
C ILE A 387 -31.74 6.21 -14.45
N GLN A 388 -32.00 5.43 -15.49
CA GLN A 388 -33.32 5.28 -16.08
C GLN A 388 -34.08 4.12 -15.43
N THR A 389 -35.41 4.35 -15.20
CA THR A 389 -36.34 3.30 -14.85
C THR A 389 -36.91 2.71 -16.15
N VAL A 390 -36.79 1.39 -16.31
CA VAL A 390 -37.43 0.67 -17.39
C VAL A 390 -38.66 -0.04 -16.83
N VAL A 391 -39.82 0.47 -17.17
CA VAL A 391 -41.12 0.04 -16.60
C VAL A 391 -41.23 -1.47 -16.63
N LYS A 392 -41.61 -2.07 -15.50
CA LYS A 392 -41.78 -3.53 -15.27
C LYS A 392 -40.51 -4.38 -15.47
N ARG A 393 -39.36 -3.81 -15.88
CA ARG A 393 -38.13 -4.57 -16.16
C ARG A 393 -37.01 -4.31 -15.16
N GLY A 394 -36.83 -3.07 -14.66
CA GLY A 394 -35.76 -2.73 -13.70
C GLY A 394 -35.16 -1.34 -13.95
N TYR A 395 -33.86 -1.24 -13.82
CA TYR A 395 -33.10 0.02 -13.92
C TYR A 395 -31.87 -0.16 -14.81
N ARG A 396 -31.41 0.92 -15.46
CA ARG A 396 -30.15 0.95 -16.20
C ARG A 396 -29.44 2.29 -16.07
N LEU A 397 -28.12 2.30 -16.31
CA LEU A 397 -27.41 3.54 -16.60
C LEU A 397 -27.80 4.06 -17.98
N ALA A 398 -28.06 5.36 -18.09
CA ALA A 398 -28.42 6.01 -19.35
C ALA A 398 -27.17 6.33 -20.16
N LEU A 399 -26.53 5.31 -20.76
CA LEU A 399 -25.34 5.52 -21.58
C LEU A 399 -25.63 6.46 -22.77
N ASP A 400 -24.61 7.22 -23.16
CA ASP A 400 -24.69 8.04 -24.38
C ASP A 400 -24.71 7.13 -25.62
N PRO A 401 -25.47 7.49 -26.67
CA PRO A 401 -25.73 6.60 -27.82
C PRO A 401 -24.48 6.03 -28.50
N ALA A 402 -23.41 6.80 -28.58
CA ALA A 402 -22.13 6.35 -29.16
C ALA A 402 -21.42 5.28 -28.33
N THR A 403 -21.79 5.13 -27.06
CA THR A 403 -21.20 4.18 -26.12
C THR A 403 -22.11 2.96 -25.94
N ASP A 404 -23.44 3.13 -26.08
CA ASP A 404 -24.42 2.04 -26.01
C ASP A 404 -24.14 1.00 -27.13
N ALA A 405 -23.76 1.46 -28.32
CA ALA A 405 -23.39 0.59 -29.45
C ALA A 405 -22.15 -0.29 -29.18
N LYS A 406 -21.16 0.21 -28.42
CA LYS A 406 -19.95 -0.55 -28.09
C LYS A 406 -20.18 -1.68 -27.10
N TYR A 407 -21.20 -1.59 -26.25
CA TYR A 407 -21.51 -2.60 -25.24
C TYR A 407 -22.57 -3.60 -25.68
N THR A 408 -23.34 -3.30 -26.75
CA THR A 408 -24.33 -4.21 -27.33
C THR A 408 -23.71 -5.17 -28.34
N ASP A 409 -22.59 -4.82 -28.98
CA ASP A 409 -21.98 -5.59 -30.09
C ASP A 409 -21.05 -6.74 -29.63
N THR A 410 -20.71 -6.81 -28.34
CA THR A 410 -19.77 -7.82 -27.83
C THR A 410 -20.44 -9.13 -27.34
N ASP A 411 -21.76 -9.18 -27.21
CA ASP A 411 -22.48 -10.36 -26.69
C ASP A 411 -23.12 -11.23 -27.77
N ASP A 412 -23.21 -10.76 -29.05
CA ASP A 412 -23.79 -11.54 -30.16
C ASP A 412 -22.80 -12.53 -30.82
N THR A 413 -21.47 -12.46 -30.43
CA THR A 413 -20.46 -13.38 -31.00
C THR A 413 -20.16 -14.61 -30.12
N ALA A 414 -20.73 -14.71 -28.92
CA ALA A 414 -20.50 -15.85 -28.02
C ALA A 414 -21.63 -16.90 -28.03
N GLY A 415 -22.71 -16.72 -28.83
CA GLY A 415 -23.89 -17.57 -28.87
C GLY A 415 -24.06 -18.48 -30.09
N GLY A 416 -23.09 -18.55 -30.99
CA GLY A 416 -23.24 -19.24 -32.26
C GLY A 416 -22.16 -20.30 -32.57
N ALA A 417 -22.02 -21.34 -31.73
CA ALA A 417 -21.32 -22.56 -32.15
C ALA A 417 -21.74 -23.75 -31.27
N GLY A 418 -22.82 -24.39 -31.67
CA GLY A 418 -23.27 -25.61 -30.98
C GLY A 418 -24.53 -26.18 -31.61
N GLY A 419 -24.41 -26.79 -32.80
CA GLY A 419 -25.52 -27.59 -33.34
C GLY A 419 -25.49 -27.81 -34.82
N ALA A 420 -24.71 -28.79 -35.28
CA ALA A 420 -25.06 -29.62 -36.40
C ALA A 420 -24.01 -30.74 -36.62
N GLY A 421 -24.49 -31.96 -36.61
CA GLY A 421 -23.78 -32.99 -37.37
C GLY A 421 -23.59 -34.32 -36.67
N GLY A 422 -24.53 -35.24 -36.95
CA GLY A 422 -24.29 -36.60 -37.24
C GLY A 422 -24.16 -37.61 -36.10
#